data_838e65a25f8f61861b8b11d7291bccaf
#
_entry.id   838e65a25f8f61861b8b11d7291bccaf
#
_cell.length_a   1.000
_cell.length_b   1.000
_cell.length_c   1.000
_cell.angle_alpha   90.00
_cell.angle_beta   90.00
_cell.angle_gamma   90.00
#
_symmetry.space_group_name_H-M   'P 1'
#
loop_
_entity.id
_entity.type
_entity.pdbx_description
1 polymer ?
#
loop_
_entity_poly.entity_id
_entity_poly.type
_entity_poly.pdbx_seq_one_letter_code
_entity_poly.pdbx_strand_id
1 'polypeptide(L)'
;TVFAYGQTGSGKTFTISGGHDRYVDRGIIPRAISRLYGEISKRHDASYSVQITYVEIYNDQGYDLLDPDHETTALEDLPKVQLLEDDEGNVTMRNVSTHRADNEEEALNLLFLGDTNKAITETPMNQASSRSHCIFTMQVERRLQGSDTVRRAKVNLVDLAGSERVHKMGLDGQTLMEAKHINLSLHALEQVVVALQEGPGRSHIPYRNSMMTMMLKDSLGGNCRTVMIATASPRGDHLLEGISTCRFAQRIAMVTNEAVVNEEVDPALIIKRLKMENRELKDELRILRGDNDDGRETLTESEIDQLRSRVADYCKLPTENEEPTLELGASMLKIKAAIKIFREIVLQGGGVVKGVAAGESGEELRSEVKRLELVVKQRDDEIDILVSMLHKGEGGAVG
;
A
#
# COMPACT_ATOMS: atom_id res chain seq x y z
N THR A 1 -7.28 -14.40 5.31
CA THR A 1 -6.39 -15.51 5.75
C THR A 1 -7.05 -16.85 5.52
N VAL A 2 -6.28 -17.84 5.01
CA VAL A 2 -6.69 -19.25 4.94
C VAL A 2 -5.60 -20.07 5.62
N PHE A 3 -5.98 -20.94 6.55
CA PHE A 3 -5.03 -21.83 7.21
C PHE A 3 -5.55 -23.25 7.31
N ALA A 4 -4.63 -24.24 7.14
CA ALA A 4 -4.95 -25.66 7.32
C ALA A 4 -4.51 -26.13 8.70
N TYR A 5 -5.37 -26.89 9.38
CA TYR A 5 -5.14 -27.44 10.72
C TYR A 5 -5.55 -28.91 10.78
N GLY A 6 -4.74 -29.71 11.40
CA GLY A 6 -4.97 -31.15 11.62
C GLY A 6 -3.67 -31.86 11.93
N GLN A 7 -3.74 -33.16 12.16
CA GLN A 7 -2.58 -33.99 12.45
C GLN A 7 -1.62 -34.11 11.26
N THR A 8 -0.39 -34.54 11.52
CA THR A 8 0.57 -34.93 10.48
C THR A 8 0.00 -36.03 9.59
N GLY A 9 0.20 -35.90 8.27
CA GLY A 9 -0.33 -36.84 7.26
C GLY A 9 -1.82 -36.72 6.98
N SER A 10 -2.52 -35.71 7.53
CA SER A 10 -3.94 -35.47 7.22
C SER A 10 -4.18 -34.65 5.93
N GLY A 11 -3.11 -34.14 5.29
CA GLY A 11 -3.21 -33.42 4.01
C GLY A 11 -3.18 -31.90 4.10
N LYS A 12 -2.69 -31.29 5.20
CA LYS A 12 -2.55 -29.82 5.34
C LYS A 12 -1.73 -29.23 4.21
N THR A 13 -0.48 -29.66 4.06
CA THR A 13 0.47 -29.19 3.04
C THR A 13 -0.08 -29.43 1.63
N PHE A 14 -0.66 -30.61 1.39
CA PHE A 14 -1.31 -30.92 0.10
C PHE A 14 -2.47 -29.95 -0.19
N THR A 15 -3.23 -29.56 0.82
CA THR A 15 -4.32 -28.59 0.66
C THR A 15 -3.80 -27.18 0.37
N ILE A 16 -2.75 -26.73 1.08
CA ILE A 16 -2.23 -25.34 0.99
C ILE A 16 -1.28 -25.18 -0.19
N SER A 17 -0.18 -25.95 -0.24
CA SER A 17 0.84 -25.85 -1.31
C SER A 17 0.50 -26.77 -2.49
N GLY A 18 0.05 -27.99 -2.20
CA GLY A 18 -0.30 -29.00 -3.21
C GLY A 18 0.78 -30.06 -3.39
N GLY A 19 0.56 -30.91 -4.39
CA GLY A 19 1.55 -31.87 -4.87
C GLY A 19 2.37 -31.31 -6.03
N HIS A 20 3.63 -31.72 -6.12
CA HIS A 20 4.56 -31.20 -7.14
C HIS A 20 4.44 -31.91 -8.49
N ASP A 21 3.88 -33.14 -8.54
CA ASP A 21 3.96 -34.00 -9.71
C ASP A 21 2.93 -33.65 -10.80
N ARG A 22 1.76 -33.14 -10.44
CA ARG A 22 0.68 -32.91 -11.38
C ARG A 22 0.02 -31.54 -11.18
N TYR A 23 -0.28 -30.89 -12.29
CA TYR A 23 -0.98 -29.60 -12.31
C TYR A 23 -2.34 -29.61 -11.56
N VAL A 24 -3.06 -30.73 -11.61
CA VAL A 24 -4.36 -30.90 -10.93
C VAL A 24 -4.24 -30.94 -9.40
N ASP A 25 -3.08 -31.32 -8.90
CA ASP A 25 -2.80 -31.47 -7.46
C ASP A 25 -2.31 -30.16 -6.83
N ARG A 26 -2.32 -29.04 -7.56
CA ARG A 26 -1.98 -27.72 -7.02
C ARG A 26 -2.89 -27.37 -5.84
N GLY A 27 -2.27 -26.87 -4.78
CA GLY A 27 -2.95 -26.40 -3.58
C GLY A 27 -3.61 -25.03 -3.74
N ILE A 28 -3.96 -24.46 -2.61
CA ILE A 28 -4.65 -23.15 -2.53
C ILE A 28 -3.70 -22.02 -2.94
N ILE A 29 -2.40 -22.05 -2.54
CA ILE A 29 -1.46 -20.97 -2.86
C ILE A 29 -1.35 -20.74 -4.38
N PRO A 30 -0.94 -21.74 -5.20
CA PRO A 30 -0.81 -21.51 -6.64
C PRO A 30 -2.15 -21.16 -7.31
N ARG A 31 -3.28 -21.67 -6.83
CA ARG A 31 -4.60 -21.29 -7.35
C ARG A 31 -4.97 -19.86 -6.97
N ALA A 32 -4.61 -19.40 -5.77
CA ALA A 32 -4.84 -18.03 -5.32
C ALA A 32 -3.99 -17.04 -6.13
N ILE A 33 -2.72 -17.38 -6.42
CA ILE A 33 -1.83 -16.59 -7.29
C ILE A 33 -2.48 -16.45 -8.68
N SER A 34 -2.82 -17.57 -9.34
CA SER A 34 -3.47 -17.56 -10.67
C SER A 34 -4.75 -16.72 -10.67
N ARG A 35 -5.58 -16.86 -9.63
CA ARG A 35 -6.82 -16.11 -9.51
C ARG A 35 -6.57 -14.62 -9.33
N LEU A 36 -5.60 -14.24 -8.49
CA LEU A 36 -5.25 -12.84 -8.24
C LEU A 36 -4.82 -12.13 -9.54
N TYR A 37 -3.85 -12.69 -10.26
CA TYR A 37 -3.37 -12.08 -11.50
C TYR A 37 -4.42 -12.12 -12.61
N GLY A 38 -5.24 -13.17 -12.67
CA GLY A 38 -6.39 -13.24 -13.57
C GLY A 38 -7.47 -12.20 -13.27
N GLU A 39 -7.62 -11.75 -12.03
CA GLU A 39 -8.52 -10.63 -11.69
C GLU A 39 -7.87 -9.26 -11.92
N ILE A 40 -6.56 -9.12 -11.65
CA ILE A 40 -5.80 -7.88 -11.94
C ILE A 40 -5.82 -7.57 -13.43
N SER A 41 -5.59 -8.59 -14.29
CA SER A 41 -5.55 -8.41 -15.75
C SER A 41 -6.87 -7.93 -16.38
N LYS A 42 -7.99 -8.12 -15.69
CA LYS A 42 -9.32 -7.66 -16.13
C LYS A 42 -9.63 -6.21 -15.73
N ARG A 43 -8.81 -5.61 -14.87
CA ARG A 43 -9.08 -4.29 -14.29
C ARG A 43 -8.05 -3.28 -14.79
N HIS A 44 -8.53 -2.31 -15.57
CA HIS A 44 -7.69 -1.27 -16.17
C HIS A 44 -7.88 0.11 -15.50
N ASP A 45 -8.75 0.18 -14.47
CA ASP A 45 -9.11 1.40 -13.75
C ASP A 45 -8.09 1.83 -12.69
N ALA A 46 -7.14 0.94 -12.37
CA ALA A 46 -6.17 1.15 -11.31
C ALA A 46 -4.84 0.46 -11.63
N SER A 47 -3.77 0.92 -11.02
CA SER A 47 -2.50 0.20 -10.97
C SER A 47 -2.47 -0.72 -9.74
N TYR A 48 -1.88 -1.89 -9.92
CA TYR A 48 -1.73 -2.90 -8.87
C TYR A 48 -0.26 -3.21 -8.66
N SER A 49 0.14 -3.36 -7.40
CA SER A 49 1.45 -3.87 -7.01
C SER A 49 1.24 -5.04 -6.06
N VAL A 50 1.93 -6.15 -6.33
CA VAL A 50 1.88 -7.34 -5.48
C VAL A 50 3.25 -7.56 -4.89
N GLN A 51 3.30 -7.71 -3.57
CA GLN A 51 4.51 -8.03 -2.82
C GLN A 51 4.32 -9.36 -2.10
N ILE A 52 5.35 -10.18 -2.08
CA ILE A 52 5.34 -11.52 -1.51
C ILE A 52 6.39 -11.62 -0.42
N THR A 53 5.99 -12.25 0.69
CA THR A 53 6.86 -12.72 1.76
C THR A 53 6.54 -14.17 2.07
N TYR A 54 7.54 -14.98 2.44
CA TYR A 54 7.34 -16.36 2.80
C TYR A 54 8.18 -16.70 4.03
N VAL A 55 7.52 -16.93 5.15
CA VAL A 55 8.15 -17.12 6.46
C VAL A 55 7.88 -18.51 6.99
N GLU A 56 8.92 -19.18 7.48
CA GLU A 56 8.83 -20.40 8.28
C GLU A 56 9.00 -20.09 9.76
N ILE A 57 8.11 -20.63 10.59
CA ILE A 57 8.21 -20.56 12.05
C ILE A 57 8.58 -21.94 12.56
N TYR A 58 9.81 -22.05 13.06
CA TYR A 58 10.39 -23.25 13.65
C TYR A 58 10.90 -22.95 15.04
N ASN A 59 10.56 -23.78 16.03
CA ASN A 59 10.89 -23.56 17.46
C ASN A 59 10.50 -22.16 17.99
N ASP A 60 9.33 -21.65 17.56
CA ASP A 60 8.81 -20.31 17.87
C ASP A 60 9.72 -19.16 17.43
N GLN A 61 10.56 -19.40 16.42
CA GLN A 61 11.39 -18.41 15.74
C GLN A 61 11.05 -18.37 14.25
N GLY A 62 11.01 -17.18 13.66
CA GLY A 62 10.73 -17.01 12.26
C GLY A 62 11.99 -16.92 11.42
N TYR A 63 11.95 -17.50 10.23
CA TYR A 63 13.00 -17.50 9.23
C TYR A 63 12.41 -17.13 7.89
N ASP A 64 13.15 -16.32 7.14
CA ASP A 64 12.73 -15.93 5.79
C ASP A 64 13.10 -17.01 4.78
N LEU A 65 12.10 -17.65 4.18
CA LEU A 65 12.31 -18.67 3.15
C LEU A 65 12.77 -18.10 1.80
N LEU A 66 12.72 -16.78 1.63
CA LEU A 66 13.16 -16.10 0.42
C LEU A 66 14.50 -15.38 0.57
N ASP A 67 15.17 -15.58 1.72
CA ASP A 67 16.50 -15.03 1.96
C ASP A 67 17.50 -15.65 0.95
N PRO A 68 18.29 -14.84 0.23
CA PRO A 68 19.27 -15.35 -0.75
C PRO A 68 20.36 -16.22 -0.13
N ASP A 69 20.65 -16.06 1.16
CA ASP A 69 21.68 -16.83 1.86
C ASP A 69 21.17 -18.20 2.36
N HIS A 70 19.88 -18.50 2.15
CA HIS A 70 19.23 -19.71 2.65
C HIS A 70 19.84 -21.01 2.10
N GLU A 71 20.37 -21.01 0.87
CA GLU A 71 20.99 -22.19 0.26
C GLU A 71 22.34 -22.55 0.89
N THR A 72 23.04 -21.56 1.47
CA THR A 72 24.44 -21.71 1.91
C THR A 72 24.58 -21.69 3.43
N THR A 73 23.55 -21.27 4.17
CA THR A 73 23.59 -21.05 5.62
C THR A 73 22.64 -22.00 6.33
N ALA A 74 23.06 -22.57 7.44
CA ALA A 74 22.17 -23.38 8.27
C ALA A 74 21.01 -22.54 8.80
N LEU A 75 19.82 -23.12 8.92
CA LEU A 75 18.60 -22.41 9.36
C LEU A 75 18.80 -21.64 10.67
N GLU A 76 19.56 -22.22 11.61
CA GLU A 76 19.79 -21.63 12.94
C GLU A 76 20.67 -20.38 12.90
N ASP A 77 21.50 -20.25 11.85
CA ASP A 77 22.45 -19.14 11.64
C ASP A 77 21.85 -18.01 10.78
N LEU A 78 20.69 -18.23 10.16
CA LEU A 78 19.98 -17.20 9.39
C LEU A 78 19.46 -16.09 10.31
N PRO A 79 19.33 -14.85 9.78
CA PRO A 79 18.72 -13.75 10.52
C PRO A 79 17.29 -14.10 10.95
N LYS A 80 17.03 -14.02 12.26
CA LYS A 80 15.70 -14.32 12.80
C LYS A 80 14.74 -13.20 12.54
N VAL A 81 13.53 -13.53 12.10
CA VAL A 81 12.44 -12.60 11.94
C VAL A 81 12.07 -11.98 13.28
N GLN A 82 11.99 -10.66 13.34
CA GLN A 82 11.57 -9.92 14.52
C GLN A 82 10.20 -9.30 14.27
N LEU A 83 9.30 -9.44 15.23
CA LEU A 83 7.99 -8.80 15.20
C LEU A 83 8.01 -7.53 16.05
N LEU A 84 7.61 -6.43 15.48
CA LEU A 84 7.44 -5.14 16.14
C LEU A 84 5.96 -4.77 16.13
N GLU A 85 5.45 -4.35 17.26
CA GLU A 85 4.09 -3.86 17.41
C GLU A 85 4.17 -2.35 17.64
N ASP A 86 3.46 -1.57 16.84
CA ASP A 86 3.35 -0.13 17.01
C ASP A 86 2.34 0.24 18.11
N ASP A 87 2.23 1.54 18.42
CA ASP A 87 1.31 2.07 19.44
C ASP A 87 -0.17 1.84 19.07
N GLU A 88 -0.47 1.62 17.80
CA GLU A 88 -1.81 1.31 17.29
C GLU A 88 -2.11 -0.19 17.32
N GLY A 89 -1.11 -1.00 17.64
CA GLY A 89 -1.20 -2.45 17.75
C GLY A 89 -1.02 -3.18 16.41
N ASN A 90 -0.55 -2.51 15.35
CA ASN A 90 -0.21 -3.17 14.09
C ASN A 90 1.13 -3.89 14.23
N VAL A 91 1.22 -5.07 13.62
CA VAL A 91 2.41 -5.90 13.67
C VAL A 91 3.19 -5.76 12.38
N THR A 92 4.45 -5.33 12.49
CA THR A 92 5.42 -5.26 11.40
C THR A 92 6.52 -6.29 11.58
N MET A 93 7.15 -6.71 10.50
CA MET A 93 8.22 -7.70 10.50
C MET A 93 9.54 -7.04 10.09
N ARG A 94 10.62 -7.32 10.83
CA ARG A 94 12.02 -7.03 10.43
C ARG A 94 12.74 -8.33 10.07
N ASN A 95 13.80 -8.21 9.28
CA ASN A 95 14.59 -9.35 8.77
C ASN A 95 13.72 -10.31 7.94
N VAL A 96 12.81 -9.75 7.11
CA VAL A 96 12.03 -10.48 6.12
C VAL A 96 12.18 -9.75 4.79
N SER A 97 12.63 -10.45 3.78
CA SER A 97 12.70 -9.93 2.42
C SER A 97 11.29 -9.80 1.85
N THR A 98 11.06 -8.71 1.15
CA THR A 98 9.79 -8.45 0.47
C THR A 98 10.05 -8.38 -1.02
N HIS A 99 9.51 -9.32 -1.76
CA HIS A 99 9.74 -9.46 -3.20
C HIS A 99 8.53 -8.97 -3.99
N ARG A 100 8.76 -8.05 -4.90
CA ARG A 100 7.74 -7.62 -5.85
C ARG A 100 7.57 -8.69 -6.92
N ALA A 101 6.32 -9.03 -7.22
CA ALA A 101 5.97 -9.91 -8.31
C ALA A 101 5.02 -9.16 -9.27
N ASP A 102 5.46 -8.91 -10.50
CA ASP A 102 4.68 -8.14 -11.47
C ASP A 102 3.73 -9.03 -12.29
N ASN A 103 3.95 -10.34 -12.26
CA ASN A 103 3.15 -11.33 -12.98
C ASN A 103 3.03 -12.65 -12.21
N GLU A 104 2.14 -13.53 -12.72
CA GLU A 104 1.88 -14.86 -12.13
C GLU A 104 3.13 -15.74 -12.05
N GLU A 105 3.98 -15.70 -13.09
CA GLU A 105 5.18 -16.53 -13.19
C GLU A 105 6.19 -16.15 -12.10
N GLU A 106 6.45 -14.86 -11.89
CA GLU A 106 7.32 -14.38 -10.82
C GLU A 106 6.82 -14.80 -9.44
N ALA A 107 5.50 -14.69 -9.20
CA ALA A 107 4.91 -15.09 -7.94
C ALA A 107 5.02 -16.60 -7.69
N LEU A 108 4.86 -17.42 -8.73
CA LEU A 108 5.05 -18.86 -8.64
C LEU A 108 6.52 -19.23 -8.45
N ASN A 109 7.45 -18.53 -9.09
CA ASN A 109 8.89 -18.75 -8.88
C ASN A 109 9.31 -18.46 -7.44
N LEU A 110 8.77 -17.41 -6.81
CA LEU A 110 9.00 -17.13 -5.38
C LEU A 110 8.43 -18.24 -4.48
N LEU A 111 7.25 -18.77 -4.81
CA LEU A 111 6.70 -19.92 -4.08
C LEU A 111 7.63 -21.14 -4.19
N PHE A 112 8.07 -21.49 -5.41
CA PHE A 112 8.99 -22.62 -5.63
C PHE A 112 10.34 -22.45 -4.93
N LEU A 113 10.88 -21.23 -4.94
CA LEU A 113 12.12 -20.92 -4.23
C LEU A 113 11.96 -21.21 -2.72
N GLY A 114 10.90 -20.68 -2.09
CA GLY A 114 10.67 -20.89 -0.68
C GLY A 114 10.38 -22.36 -0.33
N ASP A 115 9.62 -23.08 -1.18
CA ASP A 115 9.38 -24.52 -0.97
C ASP A 115 10.69 -25.33 -1.11
N THR A 116 11.59 -24.95 -2.02
CA THR A 116 12.91 -25.56 -2.19
C THR A 116 13.78 -25.29 -0.95
N ASN A 117 13.84 -24.05 -0.46
CA ASN A 117 14.60 -23.68 0.70
C ASN A 117 14.10 -24.42 1.96
N LYS A 118 12.78 -24.53 2.12
CA LYS A 118 12.19 -25.36 3.18
C LYS A 118 12.63 -26.82 3.07
N ALA A 119 12.62 -27.42 1.86
CA ALA A 119 13.03 -28.80 1.66
C ALA A 119 14.52 -29.06 1.94
N ILE A 120 15.39 -28.07 1.66
CA ILE A 120 16.85 -28.16 1.95
C ILE A 120 17.10 -28.23 3.45
N THR A 121 16.34 -27.49 4.26
CA THR A 121 16.48 -27.49 5.73
C THR A 121 15.89 -28.75 6.39
N GLU A 122 15.08 -29.53 5.67
CA GLU A 122 14.56 -30.82 6.12
C GLU A 122 15.63 -31.90 6.01
N THR A 123 16.35 -32.17 7.08
CA THR A 123 17.27 -33.32 7.11
C THR A 123 16.49 -34.65 7.17
N PRO A 124 17.02 -35.76 6.62
CA PRO A 124 16.38 -37.09 6.67
C PRO A 124 16.04 -37.61 8.08
N MET A 125 16.68 -37.07 9.12
CA MET A 125 16.41 -37.42 10.53
C MET A 125 15.29 -36.55 11.14
N ASN A 126 15.01 -35.35 10.57
CA ASN A 126 14.01 -34.45 11.05
C ASN A 126 12.96 -34.29 9.94
N GLN A 127 11.80 -34.93 10.07
CA GLN A 127 10.63 -34.62 9.22
C GLN A 127 10.10 -33.23 9.60
N ALA A 128 10.87 -32.18 9.24
CA ALA A 128 10.65 -30.81 9.68
C ALA A 128 9.33 -30.24 9.15
N SER A 129 8.84 -30.72 7.99
CA SER A 129 7.56 -30.29 7.39
C SER A 129 6.36 -30.50 8.30
N SER A 130 6.43 -31.47 9.22
CA SER A 130 5.38 -31.68 10.22
C SER A 130 5.53 -30.81 11.47
N ARG A 131 6.66 -30.08 11.61
CA ARG A 131 7.10 -29.41 12.84
C ARG A 131 7.26 -27.90 12.74
N SER A 132 7.10 -27.34 11.55
CA SER A 132 7.15 -25.90 11.33
C SER A 132 5.79 -25.38 10.82
N HIS A 133 5.54 -24.10 11.02
CA HIS A 133 4.41 -23.40 10.40
C HIS A 133 4.96 -22.54 9.26
N CYS A 134 4.30 -22.55 8.11
CA CYS A 134 4.69 -21.73 6.98
C CYS A 134 3.59 -20.72 6.66
N ILE A 135 3.98 -19.47 6.47
CA ILE A 135 3.07 -18.37 6.17
C ILE A 135 3.52 -17.72 4.85
N PHE A 136 2.79 -18.01 3.77
CA PHE A 136 2.93 -17.34 2.50
C PHE A 136 2.00 -16.15 2.47
N THR A 137 2.53 -14.95 2.31
CA THR A 137 1.77 -13.71 2.33
C THR A 137 1.89 -12.98 1.01
N MET A 138 0.74 -12.63 0.43
CA MET A 138 0.63 -11.70 -0.70
C MET A 138 0.05 -10.38 -0.20
N GLN A 139 0.79 -9.29 -0.34
CA GLN A 139 0.30 -7.93 -0.11
C GLN A 139 -0.07 -7.32 -1.47
N VAL A 140 -1.29 -6.85 -1.59
CA VAL A 140 -1.81 -6.23 -2.81
C VAL A 140 -2.11 -4.78 -2.52
N GLU A 141 -1.46 -3.91 -3.27
CA GLU A 141 -1.71 -2.48 -3.23
C GLU A 141 -2.44 -2.07 -4.51
N ARG A 142 -3.54 -1.35 -4.37
CA ARG A 142 -4.31 -0.79 -5.48
C ARG A 142 -4.30 0.72 -5.41
N ARG A 143 -3.89 1.36 -6.52
CA ARG A 143 -3.91 2.82 -6.70
C ARG A 143 -4.84 3.17 -7.85
N LEU A 144 -5.90 3.91 -7.58
CA LEU A 144 -6.78 4.47 -8.59
C LEU A 144 -6.07 5.63 -9.31
N GLN A 145 -6.25 5.72 -10.62
CA GLN A 145 -5.74 6.86 -11.38
C GLN A 145 -6.45 8.14 -10.92
N GLY A 146 -5.66 9.18 -10.57
CA GLY A 146 -6.19 10.46 -10.11
C GLY A 146 -6.69 10.50 -8.66
N SER A 147 -6.54 9.42 -7.88
CA SER A 147 -6.85 9.40 -6.45
C SER A 147 -5.58 9.39 -5.61
N ASP A 148 -5.60 10.11 -4.51
CA ASP A 148 -4.51 10.10 -3.51
C ASP A 148 -4.68 8.95 -2.52
N THR A 149 -5.74 8.14 -2.65
CA THR A 149 -6.01 7.00 -1.78
C THR A 149 -5.41 5.72 -2.34
N VAL A 150 -4.77 4.97 -1.46
CA VAL A 150 -4.22 3.65 -1.73
C VAL A 150 -4.99 2.64 -0.91
N ARG A 151 -5.46 1.57 -1.56
CA ARG A 151 -6.07 0.44 -0.87
C ARG A 151 -5.07 -0.67 -0.73
N ARG A 152 -4.90 -1.18 0.48
CA ARG A 152 -4.01 -2.29 0.78
C ARG A 152 -4.80 -3.49 1.28
N ALA A 153 -4.46 -4.66 0.75
CA ALA A 153 -5.02 -5.93 1.20
C ALA A 153 -3.88 -6.94 1.39
N LYS A 154 -4.00 -7.77 2.43
CA LYS A 154 -3.05 -8.84 2.73
C LYS A 154 -3.77 -10.19 2.69
N VAL A 155 -3.20 -11.15 1.97
CA VAL A 155 -3.68 -12.53 1.90
C VAL A 155 -2.63 -13.44 2.53
N ASN A 156 -2.93 -14.02 3.69
CA ASN A 156 -2.06 -15.00 4.34
C ASN A 156 -2.58 -16.41 4.03
N LEU A 157 -1.70 -17.26 3.52
CA LEU A 157 -1.96 -18.67 3.24
C LEU A 157 -1.01 -19.48 4.12
N VAL A 158 -1.59 -20.24 5.07
CA VAL A 158 -0.84 -20.79 6.21
C VAL A 158 -0.94 -22.30 6.23
N ASP A 159 0.21 -22.96 6.18
CA ASP A 159 0.37 -24.39 6.45
C ASP A 159 0.87 -24.57 7.89
N LEU A 160 0.02 -25.05 8.77
CA LEU A 160 0.37 -25.25 10.17
C LEU A 160 1.08 -26.59 10.40
N ALA A 161 1.92 -26.65 11.43
CA ALA A 161 2.49 -27.89 11.93
C ALA A 161 1.41 -28.90 12.39
N GLY A 162 1.79 -30.13 12.63
CA GLY A 162 0.89 -31.19 13.08
C GLY A 162 0.28 -30.92 14.46
N SER A 163 -1.03 -31.18 14.61
CA SER A 163 -1.78 -30.92 15.84
C SER A 163 -1.77 -32.09 16.83
N GLU A 164 -1.08 -33.18 16.52
CA GLU A 164 -0.98 -34.38 17.37
C GLU A 164 -0.21 -34.13 18.63
N ARG A 165 -0.58 -34.82 19.72
CA ARG A 165 0.05 -34.67 21.05
C ARG A 165 1.34 -35.45 21.16
N VAL A 166 2.39 -34.79 21.67
CA VAL A 166 3.76 -35.35 21.89
C VAL A 166 3.80 -36.65 22.69
N HIS A 167 2.87 -36.84 23.64
CA HIS A 167 2.85 -38.02 24.53
C HIS A 167 2.75 -39.38 23.81
N LYS A 168 2.41 -39.40 22.53
CA LYS A 168 2.29 -40.66 21.76
C LYS A 168 3.55 -41.03 20.99
N MET A 169 4.59 -40.18 20.96
CA MET A 169 5.71 -40.35 20.03
C MET A 169 6.95 -41.01 20.60
N GLY A 170 7.05 -41.22 21.92
CA GLY A 170 8.24 -41.87 22.53
C GLY A 170 9.55 -41.17 22.18
N LEU A 171 9.55 -39.85 22.09
CA LEU A 171 10.67 -39.04 21.62
C LEU A 171 11.62 -38.69 22.75
N ASP A 172 12.94 -38.73 22.49
CA ASP A 172 13.99 -38.35 23.40
C ASP A 172 14.82 -37.16 22.88
N GLY A 173 15.40 -36.37 23.80
CA GLY A 173 16.36 -35.33 23.49
C GLY A 173 15.83 -34.14 22.73
N GLN A 174 16.50 -33.72 21.65
CA GLN A 174 16.21 -32.54 20.87
C GLN A 174 14.81 -32.62 20.20
N THR A 175 14.44 -33.81 19.74
CA THR A 175 13.13 -34.07 19.12
C THR A 175 11.97 -33.85 20.08
N LEU A 176 12.17 -34.13 21.39
CA LEU A 176 11.19 -33.83 22.43
C LEU A 176 11.01 -32.31 22.64
N MET A 177 12.11 -31.56 22.60
CA MET A 177 12.09 -30.08 22.72
C MET A 177 11.33 -29.44 21.55
N GLU A 178 11.62 -29.86 20.31
CA GLU A 178 10.93 -29.40 19.10
C GLU A 178 9.43 -29.69 19.19
N ALA A 179 9.06 -30.91 19.52
CA ALA A 179 7.66 -31.31 19.67
C ALA A 179 6.93 -30.52 20.78
N LYS A 180 7.68 -30.08 21.80
CA LYS A 180 7.19 -29.22 22.87
C LYS A 180 6.86 -27.81 22.36
N HIS A 181 7.72 -27.22 21.51
CA HIS A 181 7.51 -25.90 20.92
C HIS A 181 6.37 -25.89 19.93
N ILE A 182 6.22 -26.93 19.11
CA ILE A 182 5.08 -27.09 18.19
C ILE A 182 3.75 -27.09 18.95
N ASN A 183 3.66 -27.91 19.98
CA ASN A 183 2.46 -27.96 20.80
C ASN A 183 2.22 -26.64 21.56
N LEU A 184 3.27 -25.91 21.92
CA LEU A 184 3.16 -24.62 22.58
C LEU A 184 2.54 -23.56 21.66
N SER A 185 3.00 -23.48 20.38
CA SER A 185 2.44 -22.54 19.40
C SER A 185 0.97 -22.83 19.07
N LEU A 186 0.60 -24.11 18.85
CA LEU A 186 -0.78 -24.52 18.61
C LEU A 186 -1.65 -24.37 19.88
N HIS A 187 -1.09 -24.59 21.07
CA HIS A 187 -1.79 -24.30 22.31
C HIS A 187 -2.01 -22.80 22.53
N ALA A 188 -1.03 -21.96 22.19
CA ALA A 188 -1.20 -20.51 22.18
C ALA A 188 -2.32 -20.08 21.22
N LEU A 189 -2.40 -20.70 20.03
CA LEU A 189 -3.49 -20.47 19.10
C LEU A 189 -4.85 -20.85 19.72
N GLU A 190 -4.93 -22.01 20.41
CA GLU A 190 -6.15 -22.43 21.10
C GLU A 190 -6.54 -21.43 22.21
N GLN A 191 -5.57 -20.93 22.99
CA GLN A 191 -5.80 -19.92 24.02
C GLN A 191 -6.35 -18.61 23.44
N VAL A 192 -5.82 -18.14 22.32
CA VAL A 192 -6.32 -16.96 21.61
C VAL A 192 -7.76 -17.16 21.18
N VAL A 193 -8.07 -18.32 20.56
CA VAL A 193 -9.45 -18.65 20.10
C VAL A 193 -10.42 -18.71 21.29
N VAL A 194 -10.05 -19.34 22.39
CA VAL A 194 -10.88 -19.38 23.61
C VAL A 194 -11.10 -17.97 24.16
N ALA A 195 -10.03 -17.16 24.20
CA ALA A 195 -10.12 -15.79 24.67
C ALA A 195 -11.08 -14.92 23.83
N LEU A 196 -11.07 -15.10 22.51
CA LEU A 196 -11.96 -14.40 21.58
C LEU A 196 -13.43 -14.80 21.75
N GLN A 197 -13.71 -16.02 22.19
CA GLN A 197 -15.08 -16.50 22.46
C GLN A 197 -15.70 -15.95 23.75
N GLU A 198 -14.88 -15.58 24.74
CA GLU A 198 -15.37 -15.02 26.01
C GLU A 198 -15.98 -13.61 25.87
N GLY A 199 -15.86 -13.00 24.68
CA GLY A 199 -16.51 -11.74 24.33
C GLY A 199 -15.85 -10.47 24.91
N PRO A 200 -16.51 -9.30 24.80
CA PRO A 200 -15.89 -7.99 25.09
C PRO A 200 -15.57 -7.73 26.57
N GLY A 201 -15.86 -8.66 27.46
CA GLY A 201 -15.53 -8.56 28.88
C GLY A 201 -14.08 -8.91 29.22
N ARG A 202 -13.30 -9.50 28.30
CA ARG A 202 -11.91 -9.87 28.53
C ARG A 202 -10.97 -8.75 28.12
N SER A 203 -10.17 -8.27 29.06
CA SER A 203 -9.26 -7.15 28.85
C SER A 203 -7.97 -7.49 28.07
N HIS A 204 -7.66 -8.79 27.85
CA HIS A 204 -6.42 -9.21 27.21
C HIS A 204 -6.55 -10.51 26.43
N ILE A 205 -6.20 -10.47 25.15
CA ILE A 205 -6.10 -11.65 24.27
C ILE A 205 -4.61 -11.99 24.12
N PRO A 206 -4.18 -13.26 24.40
CA PRO A 206 -2.77 -13.59 24.56
C PRO A 206 -2.05 -13.85 23.22
N TYR A 207 -2.09 -12.89 22.29
CA TYR A 207 -1.41 -13.01 20.98
C TYR A 207 0.11 -13.15 21.11
N ARG A 208 0.71 -12.54 22.17
CA ARG A 208 2.17 -12.52 22.38
C ARG A 208 2.74 -13.82 22.92
N ASN A 209 1.89 -14.84 23.18
CA ASN A 209 2.34 -16.12 23.71
C ASN A 209 3.10 -16.98 22.68
N SER A 210 3.02 -16.68 21.39
CA SER A 210 3.74 -17.35 20.32
C SER A 210 3.93 -16.41 19.14
N MET A 211 5.05 -16.56 18.44
CA MET A 211 5.32 -15.83 17.22
C MET A 211 4.20 -16.01 16.19
N MET A 212 3.69 -17.23 16.03
CA MET A 212 2.60 -17.55 15.10
C MET A 212 1.33 -16.75 15.44
N THR A 213 0.91 -16.71 16.71
CA THR A 213 -0.29 -15.98 17.13
C THR A 213 -0.13 -14.49 16.97
N MET A 214 1.08 -13.98 17.14
CA MET A 214 1.39 -12.57 16.92
C MET A 214 1.33 -12.20 15.43
N MET A 215 1.90 -13.02 14.53
CA MET A 215 1.80 -12.82 13.07
C MET A 215 0.38 -12.93 12.55
N LEU A 216 -0.45 -13.75 13.17
CA LEU A 216 -1.86 -13.97 12.79
C LEU A 216 -2.84 -13.10 13.59
N LYS A 217 -2.36 -12.08 14.33
CA LYS A 217 -3.19 -11.22 15.17
C LYS A 217 -4.39 -10.63 14.40
N ASP A 218 -4.15 -10.06 13.22
CA ASP A 218 -5.20 -9.48 12.38
C ASP A 218 -6.20 -10.53 11.86
N SER A 219 -5.73 -11.79 11.75
CA SER A 219 -6.51 -12.91 11.22
C SER A 219 -7.47 -13.51 12.23
N LEU A 220 -7.21 -13.28 13.52
CA LEU A 220 -7.95 -13.89 14.64
C LEU A 220 -8.64 -12.79 15.47
N GLY A 221 -9.87 -12.47 15.15
CA GLY A 221 -10.64 -11.43 15.84
C GLY A 221 -10.35 -10.00 15.38
N GLY A 222 -9.56 -9.83 14.32
CA GLY A 222 -9.19 -8.50 13.76
C GLY A 222 -9.81 -8.21 12.38
N ASN A 223 -9.19 -7.27 11.66
CA ASN A 223 -9.62 -6.82 10.34
C ASN A 223 -9.25 -7.83 9.23
N CYS A 224 -9.86 -9.00 9.24
CA CYS A 224 -9.57 -10.05 8.27
C CYS A 224 -10.76 -10.98 8.05
N ARG A 225 -10.91 -11.48 6.81
CA ARG A 225 -11.75 -12.64 6.53
C ARG A 225 -10.92 -13.89 6.68
N THR A 226 -11.25 -14.72 7.68
CA THR A 226 -10.47 -15.90 8.02
C THR A 226 -11.25 -17.18 7.76
N VAL A 227 -10.58 -18.13 7.11
CA VAL A 227 -11.12 -19.46 6.81
C VAL A 227 -10.14 -20.50 7.34
N MET A 228 -10.64 -21.42 8.17
CA MET A 228 -9.91 -22.61 8.59
C MET A 228 -10.34 -23.81 7.76
N ILE A 229 -9.36 -24.57 7.28
CA ILE A 229 -9.58 -25.87 6.64
C ILE A 229 -9.13 -26.94 7.64
N ALA A 230 -10.11 -27.67 8.17
CA ALA A 230 -9.86 -28.78 9.05
C ALA A 230 -9.56 -30.05 8.22
N THR A 231 -8.36 -30.62 8.41
CA THR A 231 -7.96 -31.86 7.75
C THR A 231 -7.93 -33.01 8.75
N ALA A 232 -8.50 -34.14 8.40
CA ALA A 232 -8.57 -35.32 9.25
C ALA A 232 -8.17 -36.60 8.48
N SER A 233 -7.50 -37.52 9.18
CA SER A 233 -7.13 -38.81 8.61
C SER A 233 -8.34 -39.78 8.70
N PRO A 234 -8.61 -40.58 7.65
CA PRO A 234 -9.67 -41.59 7.70
C PRO A 234 -9.32 -42.85 8.48
N ARG A 235 -8.08 -42.93 9.01
CA ARG A 235 -7.62 -44.14 9.76
C ARG A 235 -8.24 -44.18 11.15
N GLY A 236 -8.63 -45.37 11.57
CA GLY A 236 -9.28 -45.58 12.86
C GLY A 236 -8.37 -45.31 14.09
N ASP A 237 -7.06 -45.53 13.95
CA ASP A 237 -6.05 -45.21 14.97
C ASP A 237 -5.88 -43.68 15.20
N HIS A 238 -6.37 -42.87 14.26
CA HIS A 238 -6.33 -41.41 14.31
C HIS A 238 -7.65 -40.74 14.70
N LEU A 239 -8.65 -41.53 15.12
CA LEU A 239 -9.99 -41.03 15.40
C LEU A 239 -10.03 -39.93 16.47
N LEU A 240 -9.23 -40.09 17.54
CA LEU A 240 -9.19 -39.11 18.62
C LEU A 240 -8.61 -37.76 18.17
N GLU A 241 -7.61 -37.76 17.29
CA GLU A 241 -7.04 -36.55 16.72
C GLU A 241 -8.04 -35.87 15.76
N GLY A 242 -8.77 -36.68 14.97
CA GLY A 242 -9.84 -36.15 14.12
C GLY A 242 -10.95 -35.47 14.92
N ILE A 243 -11.39 -36.09 16.05
CA ILE A 243 -12.38 -35.49 16.97
C ILE A 243 -11.83 -34.17 17.56
N SER A 244 -10.53 -34.12 17.97
CA SER A 244 -9.90 -32.93 18.51
C SER A 244 -9.90 -31.80 17.45
N THR A 245 -9.55 -32.14 16.22
CA THR A 245 -9.55 -31.21 15.07
C THR A 245 -10.96 -30.63 14.81
N CYS A 246 -11.98 -31.47 14.82
CA CYS A 246 -13.37 -31.01 14.64
C CYS A 246 -13.83 -30.09 15.78
N ARG A 247 -13.46 -30.39 17.03
CA ARG A 247 -13.76 -29.53 18.18
C ARG A 247 -13.09 -28.17 18.07
N PHE A 248 -11.82 -28.15 17.64
CA PHE A 248 -11.12 -26.90 17.41
C PHE A 248 -11.76 -26.10 16.26
N ALA A 249 -12.11 -26.74 15.15
CA ALA A 249 -12.83 -26.12 14.03
C ALA A 249 -14.16 -25.49 14.48
N GLN A 250 -14.91 -26.18 15.34
CA GLN A 250 -16.15 -25.66 15.90
C GLN A 250 -15.91 -24.39 16.73
N ARG A 251 -14.80 -24.33 17.50
CA ARG A 251 -14.43 -23.13 18.25
C ARG A 251 -14.06 -21.97 17.33
N ILE A 252 -13.25 -22.21 16.31
CA ILE A 252 -12.88 -21.19 15.32
C ILE A 252 -14.10 -20.62 14.60
N ALA A 253 -15.08 -21.46 14.26
CA ALA A 253 -16.31 -21.02 13.59
C ALA A 253 -17.14 -20.03 14.42
N MET A 254 -16.90 -19.94 15.72
CA MET A 254 -17.58 -18.99 16.61
C MET A 254 -16.84 -17.66 16.73
N VAL A 255 -15.60 -17.54 16.21
CA VAL A 255 -14.84 -16.28 16.22
C VAL A 255 -15.39 -15.35 15.14
N THR A 256 -15.79 -14.16 15.55
CA THR A 256 -16.26 -13.12 14.64
C THR A 256 -15.10 -12.18 14.27
N ASN A 257 -14.96 -11.92 12.98
CA ASN A 257 -14.01 -10.96 12.45
C ASN A 257 -14.76 -9.84 11.71
N GLU A 258 -14.35 -8.61 11.91
CA GLU A 258 -14.92 -7.46 11.19
C GLU A 258 -13.90 -6.99 10.12
N ALA A 259 -14.14 -7.41 8.88
CA ALA A 259 -13.29 -7.03 7.77
C ALA A 259 -13.73 -5.69 7.18
N VAL A 260 -12.89 -4.67 7.32
CA VAL A 260 -13.06 -3.32 6.76
C VAL A 260 -12.02 -3.11 5.66
N VAL A 261 -12.34 -2.27 4.68
CA VAL A 261 -11.38 -1.92 3.62
C VAL A 261 -10.29 -1.03 4.19
N ASN A 262 -9.02 -1.42 4.04
CA ASN A 262 -7.90 -0.58 4.41
C ASN A 262 -7.65 0.45 3.31
N GLU A 263 -8.07 1.68 3.55
CA GLU A 263 -7.79 2.83 2.71
C GLU A 263 -6.85 3.77 3.47
N GLU A 264 -5.71 4.02 2.86
CA GLU A 264 -4.74 4.98 3.36
C GLU A 264 -4.58 6.09 2.34
N VAL A 265 -4.39 7.29 2.82
CA VAL A 265 -4.02 8.40 1.96
C VAL A 265 -2.51 8.39 1.83
N ASP A 266 -2.00 8.36 0.58
CA ASP A 266 -0.56 8.39 0.32
C ASP A 266 -0.04 9.83 0.45
N PRO A 267 0.72 10.17 1.50
CA PRO A 267 1.22 11.53 1.71
C PRO A 267 2.08 12.04 0.55
N ALA A 268 2.83 11.14 -0.11
CA ALA A 268 3.68 11.52 -1.25
C ALA A 268 2.84 11.95 -2.47
N LEU A 269 1.70 11.29 -2.71
CA LEU A 269 0.77 11.68 -3.78
C LEU A 269 0.07 13.00 -3.46
N ILE A 270 -0.35 13.20 -2.20
CA ILE A 270 -0.93 14.48 -1.77
C ILE A 270 0.08 15.61 -1.98
N ILE A 271 1.32 15.45 -1.49
CA ILE A 271 2.38 16.45 -1.66
C ILE A 271 2.61 16.75 -3.14
N LYS A 272 2.64 15.72 -4.00
CA LYS A 272 2.81 15.91 -5.45
C LYS A 272 1.66 16.72 -6.04
N ARG A 273 0.41 16.40 -5.68
CA ARG A 273 -0.78 17.14 -6.12
C ARG A 273 -0.76 18.58 -5.64
N LEU A 274 -0.51 18.78 -4.32
CA LEU A 274 -0.47 20.13 -3.73
C LEU A 274 0.65 20.98 -4.32
N LYS A 275 1.81 20.38 -4.63
CA LYS A 275 2.91 21.10 -5.33
C LYS A 275 2.51 21.51 -6.76
N MET A 276 1.78 20.68 -7.49
CA MET A 276 1.27 21.05 -8.81
C MET A 276 0.26 22.18 -8.71
N GLU A 277 -0.76 22.04 -7.85
CA GLU A 277 -1.78 23.06 -7.62
C GLU A 277 -1.16 24.40 -7.16
N ASN A 278 -0.19 24.33 -6.24
CA ASN A 278 0.52 25.51 -5.76
C ASN A 278 1.32 26.19 -6.89
N ARG A 279 1.92 25.41 -7.81
CA ARG A 279 2.60 25.95 -8.97
C ARG A 279 1.63 26.64 -9.91
N GLU A 280 0.49 26.02 -10.20
CA GLU A 280 -0.55 26.62 -11.05
C GLU A 280 -1.09 27.90 -10.44
N LEU A 281 -1.37 27.93 -9.13
CA LEU A 281 -1.81 29.14 -8.41
C LEU A 281 -0.73 30.24 -8.41
N LYS A 282 0.55 29.88 -8.26
CA LYS A 282 1.67 30.84 -8.34
C LYS A 282 1.80 31.42 -9.75
N ASP A 283 1.63 30.61 -10.78
CA ASP A 283 1.64 31.07 -12.17
C ASP A 283 0.44 31.99 -12.46
N GLU A 284 -0.76 31.68 -11.96
CA GLU A 284 -1.94 32.55 -12.06
C GLU A 284 -1.73 33.87 -11.32
N LEU A 285 -1.22 33.86 -10.09
CA LEU A 285 -0.86 35.07 -9.34
C LEU A 285 0.17 35.91 -10.11
N ARG A 286 1.17 35.26 -10.75
CA ARG A 286 2.18 35.95 -11.55
C ARG A 286 1.56 36.67 -12.74
N ILE A 287 0.60 36.02 -13.41
CA ILE A 287 -0.15 36.64 -14.52
C ILE A 287 -0.98 37.81 -14.01
N LEU A 288 -1.73 37.65 -12.91
CA LEU A 288 -2.59 38.69 -12.35
C LEU A 288 -1.81 39.89 -11.81
N ARG A 289 -0.63 39.66 -11.23
CA ARG A 289 0.28 40.72 -10.76
C ARG A 289 1.00 41.43 -11.89
N GLY A 290 1.07 40.82 -13.06
CA GLY A 290 1.83 41.35 -14.20
C GLY A 290 3.34 41.12 -14.11
N ASP A 291 3.75 40.15 -13.27
CA ASP A 291 5.17 39.78 -13.06
C ASP A 291 5.77 38.94 -14.20
N ASN A 292 5.09 38.89 -15.36
CA ASN A 292 5.53 38.11 -16.54
C ASN A 292 6.61 38.77 -17.35
N ASP A 293 7.15 39.89 -16.92
CA ASP A 293 8.20 40.65 -17.64
C ASP A 293 9.55 40.56 -16.88
N ASP A 294 10.24 39.43 -16.89
CA ASP A 294 11.65 39.24 -16.51
C ASP A 294 12.20 40.20 -15.41
N GLY A 295 11.37 40.64 -14.46
CA GLY A 295 11.73 41.62 -13.44
C GLY A 295 11.89 43.06 -13.98
N ARG A 296 11.41 43.35 -15.17
CA ARG A 296 11.45 44.72 -15.76
C ARG A 296 10.21 45.51 -15.34
N GLU A 297 10.43 46.68 -14.82
CA GLU A 297 9.35 47.62 -14.46
C GLU A 297 8.75 48.37 -15.66
N THR A 298 9.45 48.39 -16.80
CA THR A 298 9.07 49.17 -18.01
C THR A 298 9.47 48.48 -19.31
N LEU A 299 8.64 48.64 -20.35
CA LEU A 299 8.99 48.22 -21.71
C LEU A 299 10.10 49.10 -22.30
N THR A 300 10.90 48.51 -23.16
CA THR A 300 11.92 49.27 -23.93
C THR A 300 11.24 50.16 -24.99
N GLU A 301 11.88 51.26 -25.41
CA GLU A 301 11.33 52.13 -26.44
C GLU A 301 11.04 51.39 -27.74
N SER A 302 11.89 50.45 -28.14
CA SER A 302 11.66 49.59 -29.31
C SER A 302 10.40 48.71 -29.19
N GLU A 303 10.14 48.17 -28.00
CA GLU A 303 8.94 47.38 -27.74
C GLU A 303 7.66 48.23 -27.74
N ILE A 304 7.76 49.46 -27.25
CA ILE A 304 6.66 50.44 -27.28
C ILE A 304 6.32 50.85 -28.73
N ASP A 305 7.36 51.08 -29.55
CA ASP A 305 7.16 51.44 -30.97
C ASP A 305 6.56 50.28 -31.78
N GLN A 306 6.99 49.06 -31.56
CA GLN A 306 6.41 47.88 -32.16
C GLN A 306 4.94 47.71 -31.74
N LEU A 307 4.65 47.92 -30.46
CA LEU A 307 3.30 47.87 -29.93
C LEU A 307 2.41 48.97 -30.56
N ARG A 308 2.94 50.17 -30.68
CA ARG A 308 2.24 51.31 -31.32
C ARG A 308 1.90 51.05 -32.77
N SER A 309 2.82 50.45 -33.55
CA SER A 309 2.57 50.02 -34.91
C SER A 309 1.43 48.96 -34.98
N ARG A 310 1.51 47.92 -34.14
CA ARG A 310 0.52 46.82 -34.07
C ARG A 310 -0.87 47.36 -33.70
N VAL A 311 -0.97 48.21 -32.69
CA VAL A 311 -2.23 48.84 -32.28
C VAL A 311 -2.78 49.76 -33.36
N ALA A 312 -1.94 50.51 -34.04
CA ALA A 312 -2.38 51.39 -35.15
C ALA A 312 -2.89 50.58 -36.36
N ASP A 313 -2.22 49.45 -36.66
CA ASP A 313 -2.66 48.57 -37.75
C ASP A 313 -3.98 47.83 -37.36
N TYR A 314 -4.13 47.42 -36.11
CA TYR A 314 -5.38 46.86 -35.58
C TYR A 314 -6.56 47.87 -35.73
N CYS A 315 -6.31 49.16 -35.42
CA CYS A 315 -7.34 50.20 -35.55
C CYS A 315 -7.72 50.52 -37.00
N LYS A 316 -6.96 50.09 -38.01
CA LYS A 316 -7.24 50.30 -39.44
C LYS A 316 -7.98 49.16 -40.10
N LEU A 317 -8.12 48.01 -39.41
CA LEU A 317 -8.79 46.86 -39.95
C LEU A 317 -10.31 47.13 -40.11
N PRO A 318 -10.93 46.76 -41.25
CA PRO A 318 -12.36 46.96 -41.45
C PRO A 318 -13.14 45.93 -40.57
N THR A 319 -14.25 46.41 -40.02
CA THR A 319 -15.14 45.70 -39.08
C THR A 319 -16.08 44.67 -39.75
N GLU A 320 -15.86 44.31 -41.03
CA GLU A 320 -16.74 43.39 -41.76
C GLU A 320 -16.13 41.98 -41.79
N ASN A 321 -16.74 41.05 -41.03
CA ASN A 321 -16.72 39.58 -41.10
C ASN A 321 -15.78 38.73 -40.26
N GLU A 322 -14.79 39.21 -39.55
CA GLU A 322 -14.09 38.47 -38.51
C GLU A 322 -13.70 39.43 -37.38
N GLU A 323 -13.94 39.07 -36.11
CA GLU A 323 -13.45 39.86 -34.95
C GLU A 323 -11.92 39.85 -34.96
N PRO A 324 -11.25 40.97 -35.32
CA PRO A 324 -9.81 41.00 -35.37
C PRO A 324 -9.29 40.85 -33.95
N THR A 325 -8.39 39.89 -33.73
CA THR A 325 -7.73 39.67 -32.44
C THR A 325 -6.35 40.36 -32.41
N LEU A 326 -6.13 41.16 -31.38
CA LEU A 326 -4.80 41.74 -31.13
C LEU A 326 -4.00 40.86 -30.24
N GLU A 327 -3.04 40.11 -30.76
CA GLU A 327 -2.15 39.23 -29.98
C GLU A 327 -1.08 40.04 -29.24
N LEU A 328 -1.29 40.27 -27.95
CA LEU A 328 -0.39 40.98 -27.07
C LEU A 328 0.51 40.05 -26.24
N GLY A 329 0.22 38.74 -26.27
CA GLY A 329 0.82 37.75 -25.34
C GLY A 329 0.36 37.99 -23.89
N ALA A 330 0.89 37.21 -22.94
CA ALA A 330 0.52 37.26 -21.53
C ALA A 330 1.21 38.38 -20.70
N SER A 331 1.83 39.35 -21.36
CA SER A 331 2.55 40.43 -20.66
C SER A 331 1.60 41.58 -20.27
N MET A 332 1.41 41.79 -18.95
CA MET A 332 0.60 42.89 -18.42
C MET A 332 1.19 44.28 -18.76
N LEU A 333 2.51 44.41 -18.90
CA LEU A 333 3.15 45.65 -19.31
C LEU A 333 2.75 46.00 -20.74
N LYS A 334 2.74 45.01 -21.65
CA LYS A 334 2.31 45.20 -23.05
C LYS A 334 0.82 45.52 -23.13
N ILE A 335 0.00 44.88 -22.33
CA ILE A 335 -1.45 45.16 -22.27
C ILE A 335 -1.71 46.57 -21.76
N LYS A 336 -1.09 47.00 -20.67
CA LYS A 336 -1.21 48.37 -20.13
C LYS A 336 -0.70 49.41 -21.12
N ALA A 337 0.43 49.15 -21.78
CA ALA A 337 0.98 50.04 -22.82
C ALA A 337 0.09 50.10 -24.02
N ALA A 338 -0.47 49.00 -24.50
CA ALA A 338 -1.42 48.98 -25.61
C ALA A 338 -2.70 49.81 -25.30
N ILE A 339 -3.28 49.64 -24.10
CA ILE A 339 -4.44 50.42 -23.63
C ILE A 339 -4.11 51.90 -23.61
N LYS A 340 -2.88 52.29 -23.16
CA LYS A 340 -2.47 53.69 -23.18
C LYS A 340 -2.33 54.23 -24.61
N ILE A 341 -1.75 53.45 -25.51
CA ILE A 341 -1.64 53.77 -26.93
C ILE A 341 -3.03 53.90 -27.60
N PHE A 342 -3.95 53.00 -27.34
CA PHE A 342 -5.35 53.09 -27.79
C PHE A 342 -5.97 54.40 -27.31
N ARG A 343 -5.80 54.77 -26.06
CA ARG A 343 -6.30 56.02 -25.50
C ARG A 343 -5.74 57.24 -26.19
N GLU A 344 -4.44 57.21 -26.47
CA GLU A 344 -3.74 58.30 -27.22
C GLU A 344 -4.29 58.43 -28.63
N ILE A 345 -4.51 57.32 -29.36
CA ILE A 345 -5.08 57.30 -30.72
C ILE A 345 -6.52 57.83 -30.72
N VAL A 346 -7.35 57.42 -29.78
CA VAL A 346 -8.76 57.84 -29.65
C VAL A 346 -8.83 59.34 -29.31
N LEU A 347 -7.95 59.86 -28.48
CA LEU A 347 -7.89 61.29 -28.12
C LEU A 347 -7.40 62.17 -29.29
N GLN A 348 -6.49 61.65 -30.10
CA GLN A 348 -5.97 62.36 -31.27
C GLN A 348 -6.95 62.34 -32.46
N GLY A 349 -7.84 61.30 -32.51
CA GLY A 349 -8.85 61.13 -33.56
C GLY A 349 -10.18 61.89 -33.34
N GLY A 350 -10.33 62.68 -32.28
CA GLY A 350 -11.50 63.54 -32.00
C GLY A 350 -12.77 62.79 -31.58
N GLY A 351 -12.71 61.50 -31.23
CA GLY A 351 -13.84 60.72 -30.77
C GLY A 351 -14.05 60.91 -29.26
N VAL A 352 -15.24 61.43 -28.89
CA VAL A 352 -15.71 61.51 -27.50
C VAL A 352 -16.10 60.10 -27.02
N VAL A 353 -15.22 59.45 -26.28
CA VAL A 353 -15.57 58.22 -25.54
C VAL A 353 -16.33 58.60 -24.28
N LYS A 354 -17.66 58.36 -24.24
CA LYS A 354 -18.41 58.43 -23.01
C LYS A 354 -17.80 57.46 -22.01
N GLY A 355 -17.39 57.97 -20.86
CA GLY A 355 -16.64 57.23 -19.86
C GLY A 355 -17.33 55.94 -19.40
N VAL A 356 -16.63 54.86 -19.56
CA VAL A 356 -16.86 53.63 -18.82
C VAL A 356 -16.18 53.83 -17.46
N ALA A 357 -16.95 53.76 -16.40
CA ALA A 357 -16.49 53.95 -15.03
C ALA A 357 -15.39 52.95 -14.70
N ALA A 358 -14.18 53.44 -14.49
CA ALA A 358 -13.02 52.65 -14.02
C ALA A 358 -13.08 52.46 -12.48
N GLY A 359 -14.11 51.76 -12.01
CA GLY A 359 -14.32 51.66 -10.56
C GLY A 359 -14.41 50.23 -10.02
N GLU A 360 -15.05 49.33 -10.70
CA GLU A 360 -15.42 48.04 -10.14
C GLU A 360 -14.41 46.92 -10.47
N SER A 361 -13.77 46.92 -11.59
CA SER A 361 -12.83 45.84 -12.03
C SER A 361 -11.53 45.82 -11.25
N GLY A 362 -11.07 46.94 -10.71
CA GLY A 362 -9.80 47.00 -9.96
C GLY A 362 -9.88 46.48 -8.51
N GLU A 363 -11.05 46.62 -7.86
CA GLU A 363 -11.26 46.12 -6.51
C GLU A 363 -11.53 44.61 -6.51
N GLU A 364 -12.28 44.10 -7.49
CA GLU A 364 -12.49 42.67 -7.68
C GLU A 364 -11.17 41.94 -7.97
N LEU A 365 -10.32 42.46 -8.84
CA LEU A 365 -9.01 41.89 -9.14
C LEU A 365 -8.08 41.89 -7.91
N ARG A 366 -8.07 42.96 -7.14
CA ARG A 366 -7.29 43.05 -5.87
C ARG A 366 -7.82 42.08 -4.82
N SER A 367 -9.12 41.87 -4.76
CA SER A 367 -9.76 40.92 -3.88
C SER A 367 -9.38 39.49 -4.25
N GLU A 368 -9.41 39.18 -5.54
CA GLU A 368 -9.03 37.86 -6.06
C GLU A 368 -7.54 37.55 -5.86
N VAL A 369 -6.66 38.51 -6.10
CA VAL A 369 -5.22 38.37 -5.82
C VAL A 369 -4.99 38.08 -4.34
N LYS A 370 -5.63 38.80 -3.41
CA LYS A 370 -5.51 38.53 -1.98
C LYS A 370 -6.04 37.16 -1.59
N ARG A 371 -7.14 36.71 -2.20
CA ARG A 371 -7.70 35.38 -1.99
C ARG A 371 -6.73 34.29 -2.43
N LEU A 372 -6.16 34.40 -3.60
CA LEU A 372 -5.19 33.43 -4.14
C LEU A 372 -3.88 33.41 -3.34
N GLU A 373 -3.41 34.58 -2.86
CA GLU A 373 -2.24 34.66 -1.97
C GLU A 373 -2.46 33.87 -0.67
N LEU A 374 -3.67 33.98 -0.08
CA LEU A 374 -4.01 33.24 1.12
C LEU A 374 -4.05 31.73 0.86
N VAL A 375 -4.64 31.31 -0.26
CA VAL A 375 -4.71 29.89 -0.67
C VAL A 375 -3.31 29.33 -0.90
N VAL A 376 -2.44 30.05 -1.60
CA VAL A 376 -1.03 29.62 -1.82
C VAL A 376 -0.31 29.43 -0.50
N LYS A 377 -0.44 30.38 0.43
CA LYS A 377 0.18 30.28 1.75
C LYS A 377 -0.32 29.07 2.53
N GLN A 378 -1.62 28.84 2.52
CA GLN A 378 -2.22 27.68 3.20
C GLN A 378 -1.70 26.37 2.60
N ARG A 379 -1.54 26.28 1.26
CA ARG A 379 -0.99 25.10 0.59
C ARG A 379 0.51 24.89 0.88
N ASP A 380 1.30 25.95 0.97
CA ASP A 380 2.71 25.87 1.39
C ASP A 380 2.80 25.33 2.83
N ASP A 381 1.97 25.81 3.77
CA ASP A 381 1.92 25.34 5.17
C ASP A 381 1.50 23.84 5.22
N GLU A 382 0.50 23.42 4.45
CA GLU A 382 0.07 22.00 4.35
C GLU A 382 1.20 21.10 3.82
N ILE A 383 1.91 21.54 2.78
CA ILE A 383 3.07 20.81 2.21
C ILE A 383 4.16 20.64 3.28
N ASP A 384 4.49 21.67 4.03
CA ASP A 384 5.54 21.63 5.05
C ASP A 384 5.18 20.67 6.19
N ILE A 385 3.92 20.63 6.62
CA ILE A 385 3.42 19.68 7.62
C ILE A 385 3.57 18.25 7.09
N LEU A 386 3.12 17.97 5.87
CA LEU A 386 3.18 16.64 5.28
C LEU A 386 4.61 16.16 5.03
N VAL A 387 5.51 17.05 4.61
CA VAL A 387 6.95 16.75 4.46
C VAL A 387 7.57 16.44 5.82
N SER A 388 7.22 17.20 6.86
CA SER A 388 7.68 16.96 8.23
C SER A 388 7.21 15.60 8.77
N MET A 389 5.98 15.18 8.45
CA MET A 389 5.44 13.87 8.83
C MET A 389 6.17 12.73 8.10
N LEU A 390 6.45 12.87 6.79
CA LEU A 390 7.21 11.89 6.02
C LEU A 390 8.62 11.67 6.60
N HIS A 391 9.35 12.74 6.90
CA HIS A 391 10.69 12.63 7.48
C HIS A 391 10.69 12.03 8.89
N LYS A 392 9.62 12.20 9.69
CA LYS A 392 9.47 11.51 10.97
C LYS A 392 9.16 10.03 10.81
N GLY A 393 8.41 9.64 9.76
CA GLY A 393 8.13 8.24 9.44
C GLY A 393 9.36 7.49 8.92
N GLU A 394 10.25 8.16 8.14
CA GLU A 394 11.50 7.55 7.64
C GLU A 394 12.60 7.46 8.72
N GLY A 395 12.62 8.37 9.68
CA GLY A 395 13.57 8.34 10.81
C GLY A 395 13.33 7.24 11.83
N GLY A 396 12.17 6.58 11.81
CA GLY A 396 11.85 5.42 12.63
C GLY A 396 12.32 4.09 12.05
N ALA A 397 12.83 4.08 10.81
CA ALA A 397 13.29 2.85 10.12
C ALA A 397 14.83 2.66 10.13
N VAL A 398 15.58 3.60 10.71
CA VAL A 398 17.06 3.53 10.82
C VAL A 398 17.44 3.86 12.26
N GLY A 399 17.41 2.84 13.10
CA GLY A 399 17.87 2.93 14.48
C GLY A 399 17.94 1.54 15.12
#